data_518592c584e4b80564fa7c33c8a67efe
#
_entry.id   518592c584e4b80564fa7c33c8a67efe
#
_cell.length_a   1.000
_cell.length_b   1.000
_cell.length_c   1.000
_cell.angle_alpha   90.00
_cell.angle_beta   90.00
_cell.angle_gamma   90.00
#
_symmetry.space_group_name_H-M   'P 1'
#
loop_
_entity.id
_entity.type
_entity.pdbx_description
1 polymer ?
#
loop_
_entity_poly.entity_id
_entity_poly.type
_entity_poly.pdbx_seq_one_letter_code
_entity_poly.pdbx_strand_id
1 'polypeptide(L)'
;MKNIVVIGGGPAGLEASAQLHRLGYNVILVEKSPQLGGHLARWDRLFPAGIPAKDVLEKMVSQINGVKYFLEASIQSINLLHKSYNVILNNGITVLADAVLFTTGFDLFPAQKKEEYGYGIYEKVITNADLENWFKTKKDNRVTENPKRIGFVHCVGSRDEKAGNRYCSKVCCATAVKQACEIKQEFPDAEVFCFYMDLRMFGRGYEDMYLSAQKDYGVRFIRGRVSEVAENINKELIVKAEDTLSGKPIKVTLDLLVLMSGMQNCSEGTKVAHQLGISNAGNDGFFETKDTIYSQQHSTREGIFFAGACTSPKTLPDSLSEARAAAIEIHNYIKGIR
;
A
#
# COMPACT_ATOMS: atom_id res chain seq x y z
N MET A 1 -2.32 -12.06 32.50
CA MET A 1 -1.64 -11.33 31.42
C MET A 1 -2.71 -10.64 30.61
N LYS A 2 -2.48 -9.39 30.17
CA LYS A 2 -3.46 -8.63 29.36
C LYS A 2 -3.42 -9.08 27.92
N ASN A 3 -4.60 -9.19 27.29
CA ASN A 3 -4.75 -9.65 25.91
C ASN A 3 -4.88 -8.47 24.95
N ILE A 4 -4.12 -8.48 23.88
CA ILE A 4 -4.19 -7.48 22.82
C ILE A 4 -4.47 -8.19 21.51
N VAL A 5 -5.54 -7.77 20.82
CA VAL A 5 -5.85 -8.26 19.48
C VAL A 5 -5.29 -7.27 18.45
N VAL A 6 -4.48 -7.76 17.53
CA VAL A 6 -3.95 -7.03 16.38
C VAL A 6 -4.63 -7.53 15.12
N ILE A 7 -5.30 -6.64 14.38
CA ILE A 7 -6.09 -6.99 13.19
C ILE A 7 -5.32 -6.57 11.93
N GLY A 8 -4.81 -7.56 11.19
CA GLY A 8 -3.99 -7.41 10.00
C GLY A 8 -2.53 -7.80 10.21
N GLY A 9 -2.07 -8.84 9.51
CA GLY A 9 -0.71 -9.39 9.58
C GLY A 9 0.27 -8.77 8.58
N GLY A 10 0.02 -7.54 8.14
CA GLY A 10 0.94 -6.75 7.34
C GLY A 10 2.12 -6.20 8.16
N PRO A 11 3.03 -5.40 7.56
CA PRO A 11 4.22 -4.89 8.24
C PRO A 11 3.93 -4.17 9.57
N ALA A 12 2.89 -3.33 9.62
CA ALA A 12 2.52 -2.63 10.85
C ALA A 12 2.05 -3.61 11.94
N GLY A 13 1.25 -4.62 11.56
CA GLY A 13 0.78 -5.63 12.52
C GLY A 13 1.91 -6.52 13.05
N LEU A 14 2.82 -6.94 12.18
CA LEU A 14 4.01 -7.71 12.57
C LEU A 14 4.88 -6.94 13.56
N GLU A 15 5.23 -5.68 13.23
CA GLU A 15 6.06 -4.83 14.09
C GLU A 15 5.38 -4.57 15.44
N ALA A 16 4.09 -4.17 15.44
CA ALA A 16 3.36 -3.92 16.67
C ALA A 16 3.25 -5.18 17.53
N SER A 17 2.97 -6.34 16.92
CA SER A 17 2.88 -7.61 17.64
C SER A 17 4.21 -7.98 18.30
N ALA A 18 5.33 -7.79 17.61
CA ALA A 18 6.66 -8.02 18.15
C ALA A 18 6.96 -7.10 19.35
N GLN A 19 6.64 -5.81 19.24
CA GLN A 19 6.86 -4.84 20.33
C GLN A 19 5.98 -5.13 21.54
N LEU A 20 4.69 -5.38 21.33
CA LEU A 20 3.75 -5.70 22.41
C LEU A 20 4.10 -7.01 23.12
N HIS A 21 4.56 -8.01 22.38
CA HIS A 21 5.03 -9.26 22.95
C HIS A 21 6.28 -9.05 23.85
N ARG A 22 7.25 -8.25 23.39
CA ARG A 22 8.42 -7.86 24.20
C ARG A 22 8.05 -7.10 25.47
N LEU A 23 6.97 -6.32 25.44
CA LEU A 23 6.42 -5.62 26.62
C LEU A 23 5.66 -6.56 27.57
N GLY A 24 5.57 -7.86 27.28
CA GLY A 24 4.98 -8.88 28.14
C GLY A 24 3.47 -9.04 28.01
N TYR A 25 2.89 -8.65 26.89
CA TYR A 25 1.46 -8.85 26.61
C TYR A 25 1.20 -10.17 25.90
N ASN A 26 -0.02 -10.71 26.10
CA ASN A 26 -0.52 -11.82 25.28
C ASN A 26 -1.12 -11.25 23.99
N VAL A 27 -0.38 -11.37 22.90
CA VAL A 27 -0.77 -10.83 21.60
C VAL A 27 -1.43 -11.90 20.77
N ILE A 28 -2.59 -11.55 20.19
CA ILE A 28 -3.32 -12.38 19.23
C ILE A 28 -3.39 -11.62 17.91
N LEU A 29 -2.61 -12.06 16.92
CA LEU A 29 -2.58 -11.49 15.58
C LEU A 29 -3.58 -12.23 14.67
N VAL A 30 -4.46 -11.47 14.01
CA VAL A 30 -5.49 -12.01 13.11
C VAL A 30 -5.19 -11.53 11.68
N GLU A 31 -5.00 -12.48 10.76
CA GLU A 31 -4.73 -12.22 9.34
C GLU A 31 -5.71 -12.98 8.46
N LYS A 32 -6.35 -12.28 7.52
CA LYS A 32 -7.33 -12.85 6.59
C LYS A 32 -6.73 -13.70 5.49
N SER A 33 -5.49 -13.42 5.14
CA SER A 33 -4.76 -14.12 4.07
C SER A 33 -4.16 -15.44 4.59
N PRO A 34 -3.82 -16.39 3.69
CA PRO A 34 -3.14 -17.62 4.09
C PRO A 34 -1.68 -17.42 4.50
N GLN A 35 -1.17 -16.18 4.43
CA GLN A 35 0.21 -15.84 4.80
C GLN A 35 0.31 -14.46 5.43
N LEU A 36 1.32 -14.27 6.27
CA LEU A 36 1.68 -12.98 6.84
C LEU A 36 2.40 -12.08 5.82
N GLY A 37 2.42 -10.78 6.10
CA GLY A 37 3.20 -9.79 5.33
C GLY A 37 2.36 -8.81 4.51
N GLY A 38 1.07 -9.08 4.31
CA GLY A 38 0.19 -8.18 3.55
C GLY A 38 0.75 -7.86 2.15
N HIS A 39 0.76 -6.59 1.76
CA HIS A 39 1.32 -6.17 0.47
C HIS A 39 2.83 -6.43 0.34
N LEU A 40 3.60 -6.36 1.44
CA LEU A 40 5.05 -6.64 1.43
C LEU A 40 5.36 -8.05 0.90
N ALA A 41 4.51 -9.03 1.19
CA ALA A 41 4.66 -10.40 0.69
C ALA A 41 4.51 -10.53 -0.85
N ARG A 42 3.92 -9.53 -1.49
CA ARG A 42 3.66 -9.51 -2.93
C ARG A 42 4.72 -8.76 -3.74
N TRP A 43 5.51 -7.87 -3.09
CA TRP A 43 6.52 -7.05 -3.75
C TRP A 43 7.82 -7.81 -3.95
N ASP A 44 8.58 -7.42 -4.98
CA ASP A 44 9.89 -7.96 -5.27
C ASP A 44 10.97 -7.20 -4.52
N ARG A 45 11.11 -5.90 -4.77
CA ARG A 45 12.12 -5.03 -4.15
C ARG A 45 11.50 -3.77 -3.55
N LEU A 46 12.21 -3.19 -2.59
CA LEU A 46 11.83 -1.98 -1.87
C LEU A 46 12.67 -0.79 -2.30
N PHE A 47 12.03 0.35 -2.53
CA PHE A 47 12.73 1.62 -2.77
C PHE A 47 13.23 2.25 -1.46
N PRO A 48 14.23 3.15 -1.47
CA PRO A 48 15.05 3.51 -2.63
C PRO A 48 16.19 2.54 -2.93
N ALA A 49 16.58 1.70 -1.99
CA ALA A 49 17.83 0.92 -2.02
C ALA A 49 17.72 -0.44 -2.76
N GLY A 50 16.57 -0.80 -3.32
CA GLY A 50 16.38 -2.06 -4.05
C GLY A 50 16.50 -3.32 -3.16
N ILE A 51 16.26 -3.21 -1.84
CA ILE A 51 16.35 -4.33 -0.91
C ILE A 51 15.24 -5.36 -1.24
N PRO A 52 15.55 -6.68 -1.32
CA PRO A 52 14.53 -7.69 -1.53
C PRO A 52 13.45 -7.64 -0.44
N ALA A 53 12.19 -7.54 -0.85
CA ALA A 53 11.06 -7.48 0.08
C ALA A 53 10.94 -8.75 0.92
N LYS A 54 11.32 -9.89 0.36
CA LYS A 54 11.35 -11.19 1.03
C LYS A 54 12.26 -11.18 2.26
N ASP A 55 13.46 -10.63 2.16
CA ASP A 55 14.44 -10.60 3.27
C ASP A 55 13.92 -9.77 4.44
N VAL A 56 13.28 -8.64 4.12
CA VAL A 56 12.66 -7.78 5.13
C VAL A 56 11.49 -8.50 5.81
N LEU A 57 10.65 -9.18 5.04
CA LEU A 57 9.51 -9.93 5.57
C LEU A 57 9.96 -11.08 6.45
N GLU A 58 10.94 -11.88 6.03
CA GLU A 58 11.48 -12.99 6.83
C GLU A 58 12.03 -12.51 8.19
N LYS A 59 12.73 -11.38 8.17
CA LYS A 59 13.22 -10.73 9.40
C LYS A 59 12.06 -10.29 10.29
N MET A 60 10.98 -9.74 9.75
CA MET A 60 9.82 -9.31 10.53
C MET A 60 9.07 -10.50 11.13
N VAL A 61 8.86 -11.56 10.35
CA VAL A 61 8.19 -12.79 10.81
C VAL A 61 9.00 -13.47 11.92
N SER A 62 10.34 -13.50 11.83
CA SER A 62 11.19 -14.07 12.89
C SER A 62 11.06 -13.35 14.23
N GLN A 63 10.65 -12.07 14.25
CA GLN A 63 10.48 -11.28 15.47
C GLN A 63 9.20 -11.56 16.23
N ILE A 64 8.22 -12.26 15.65
CA ILE A 64 6.96 -12.63 16.29
C ILE A 64 6.97 -14.06 16.84
N ASN A 65 8.14 -14.68 17.02
CA ASN A 65 8.23 -15.97 17.69
C ASN A 65 7.60 -15.89 19.08
N GLY A 66 6.66 -16.82 19.38
CA GLY A 66 5.88 -16.81 20.62
C GLY A 66 4.60 -15.99 20.57
N VAL A 67 4.35 -15.23 19.52
CA VAL A 67 3.06 -14.57 19.29
C VAL A 67 2.08 -15.56 18.69
N LYS A 68 0.87 -15.64 19.27
CA LYS A 68 -0.22 -16.44 18.71
C LYS A 68 -0.83 -15.71 17.50
N TYR A 69 -0.94 -16.36 16.36
CA TYR A 69 -1.61 -15.79 15.20
C TYR A 69 -2.56 -16.78 14.53
N PHE A 70 -3.55 -16.22 13.84
CA PHE A 70 -4.53 -16.96 13.04
C PHE A 70 -4.48 -16.44 11.61
N LEU A 71 -4.22 -17.35 10.67
CA LEU A 71 -4.32 -17.10 9.23
C LEU A 71 -5.71 -17.51 8.73
N GLU A 72 -6.09 -17.01 7.56
CA GLU A 72 -7.41 -17.24 6.95
C GLU A 72 -8.55 -16.91 7.93
N ALA A 73 -8.27 -15.98 8.84
CA ALA A 73 -9.17 -15.57 9.90
C ALA A 73 -9.52 -14.09 9.78
N SER A 74 -10.79 -13.78 9.91
CA SER A 74 -11.33 -12.42 9.91
C SER A 74 -12.18 -12.18 11.16
N ILE A 75 -12.40 -10.90 11.47
CA ILE A 75 -13.27 -10.53 12.58
C ILE A 75 -14.72 -10.67 12.11
N GLN A 76 -15.46 -11.59 12.73
CA GLN A 76 -16.90 -11.75 12.53
C GLN A 76 -17.68 -10.68 13.31
N SER A 77 -17.33 -10.50 14.58
CA SER A 77 -17.93 -9.45 15.40
C SER A 77 -16.96 -8.95 16.47
N ILE A 78 -17.16 -7.70 16.86
CA ILE A 78 -16.42 -7.03 17.92
C ILE A 78 -17.36 -6.13 18.71
N ASN A 79 -17.44 -6.34 20.02
CA ASN A 79 -18.35 -5.60 20.90
C ASN A 79 -17.65 -5.22 22.20
N LEU A 80 -17.97 -4.03 22.71
CA LEU A 80 -17.50 -3.60 24.02
C LEU A 80 -18.23 -4.41 25.12
N LEU A 81 -17.46 -5.04 26.00
CA LEU A 81 -17.96 -5.75 27.17
C LEU A 81 -17.26 -5.20 28.43
N HIS A 82 -17.97 -4.35 29.19
CA HIS A 82 -17.40 -3.59 30.31
C HIS A 82 -16.23 -2.71 29.87
N LYS A 83 -14.98 -3.07 30.23
CA LYS A 83 -13.74 -2.36 29.89
C LYS A 83 -12.87 -3.13 28.90
N SER A 84 -13.39 -4.20 28.30
CA SER A 84 -12.68 -5.05 27.35
C SER A 84 -13.52 -5.27 26.10
N TYR A 85 -12.94 -5.77 25.05
CA TYR A 85 -13.61 -6.07 23.79
C TYR A 85 -13.79 -7.57 23.62
N ASN A 86 -15.02 -8.02 23.38
CA ASN A 86 -15.30 -9.38 22.98
C ASN A 86 -15.14 -9.48 21.45
N VAL A 87 -14.08 -10.15 21.02
CA VAL A 87 -13.72 -10.31 19.60
C VAL A 87 -14.02 -11.73 19.18
N ILE A 88 -14.89 -11.92 18.20
CA ILE A 88 -15.26 -13.23 17.66
C ILE A 88 -14.72 -13.32 16.22
N LEU A 89 -13.95 -14.38 15.96
CA LEU A 89 -13.43 -14.68 14.63
C LEU A 89 -14.41 -15.52 13.82
N ASN A 90 -14.31 -15.48 12.50
CA ASN A 90 -15.14 -16.25 11.57
C ASN A 90 -15.06 -17.79 11.76
N ASN A 91 -14.00 -18.26 12.40
CA ASN A 91 -13.81 -19.68 12.76
C ASN A 91 -14.37 -20.05 14.16
N GLY A 92 -15.15 -19.16 14.78
CA GLY A 92 -15.79 -19.37 16.08
C GLY A 92 -14.90 -19.10 17.30
N ILE A 93 -13.63 -18.77 17.12
CA ILE A 93 -12.74 -18.42 18.25
C ILE A 93 -13.17 -17.09 18.82
N THR A 94 -13.29 -17.06 20.15
CA THR A 94 -13.62 -15.84 20.90
C THR A 94 -12.44 -15.40 21.77
N VAL A 95 -12.13 -14.13 21.73
CA VAL A 95 -11.04 -13.50 22.49
C VAL A 95 -11.59 -12.31 23.25
N LEU A 96 -11.37 -12.27 24.57
CA LEU A 96 -11.59 -11.07 25.37
C LEU A 96 -10.30 -10.23 25.35
N ALA A 97 -10.33 -9.08 24.66
CA ALA A 97 -9.20 -8.20 24.45
C ALA A 97 -9.27 -6.98 25.38
N ASP A 98 -8.16 -6.63 26.02
CA ASP A 98 -8.04 -5.40 26.83
C ASP A 98 -7.78 -4.17 25.94
N ALA A 99 -7.20 -4.39 24.76
CA ALA A 99 -7.05 -3.39 23.70
C ALA A 99 -7.09 -4.06 22.33
N VAL A 100 -7.49 -3.29 21.30
CA VAL A 100 -7.51 -3.74 19.90
C VAL A 100 -6.75 -2.75 19.05
N LEU A 101 -5.86 -3.27 18.20
CA LEU A 101 -5.08 -2.49 17.25
C LEU A 101 -5.47 -2.85 15.81
N PHE A 102 -5.94 -1.88 15.06
CA PHE A 102 -6.19 -2.02 13.63
C PHE A 102 -4.92 -1.69 12.83
N THR A 103 -4.46 -2.66 12.08
CA THR A 103 -3.34 -2.57 11.13
C THR A 103 -3.74 -3.13 9.78
N THR A 104 -4.99 -2.89 9.39
CA THR A 104 -5.66 -3.48 8.22
C THR A 104 -5.11 -3.00 6.88
N GLY A 105 -4.25 -1.98 6.89
CA GLY A 105 -3.57 -1.50 5.70
C GLY A 105 -4.51 -0.83 4.69
N PHE A 106 -4.31 -1.13 3.41
CA PHE A 106 -4.99 -0.49 2.29
C PHE A 106 -5.34 -1.50 1.20
N ASP A 107 -6.31 -1.15 0.37
CA ASP A 107 -6.58 -1.80 -0.91
C ASP A 107 -5.99 -0.95 -2.05
N LEU A 108 -5.59 -1.57 -3.16
CA LEU A 108 -5.23 -0.83 -4.35
C LEU A 108 -6.49 -0.31 -5.05
N PHE A 109 -6.38 0.89 -5.60
CA PHE A 109 -7.46 1.44 -6.43
C PHE A 109 -7.74 0.49 -7.60
N PRO A 110 -9.01 0.08 -7.82
CA PRO A 110 -9.36 -0.79 -8.92
C PRO A 110 -9.23 -0.03 -10.26
N ALA A 111 -8.15 -0.31 -11.00
CA ALA A 111 -7.78 0.41 -12.22
C ALA A 111 -8.86 0.35 -13.31
N GLN A 112 -9.74 -0.66 -13.28
CA GLN A 112 -10.91 -0.78 -14.16
C GLN A 112 -11.86 0.42 -14.11
N LYS A 113 -11.90 1.13 -12.99
CA LYS A 113 -12.71 2.36 -12.84
C LYS A 113 -12.18 3.53 -13.67
N LYS A 114 -11.01 3.41 -14.27
CA LYS A 114 -10.39 4.39 -15.17
C LYS A 114 -10.40 3.81 -16.58
N GLU A 115 -11.60 3.74 -17.17
CA GLU A 115 -11.85 3.15 -18.49
C GLU A 115 -10.98 3.79 -19.58
N GLU A 116 -10.68 5.10 -19.44
CA GLU A 116 -9.83 5.85 -20.35
C GLU A 116 -8.40 5.31 -20.46
N TYR A 117 -7.95 4.47 -19.52
CA TYR A 117 -6.62 3.83 -19.56
C TYR A 117 -6.65 2.38 -20.06
N GLY A 118 -7.85 1.77 -20.21
CA GLY A 118 -8.02 0.49 -20.87
C GLY A 118 -7.60 -0.75 -20.09
N TYR A 119 -7.41 -0.67 -18.75
CA TYR A 119 -7.11 -1.84 -17.93
C TYR A 119 -8.27 -2.84 -17.93
N GLY A 120 -7.97 -4.11 -18.25
CA GLY A 120 -8.99 -5.15 -18.44
C GLY A 120 -9.69 -5.12 -19.80
N ILE A 121 -9.37 -4.13 -20.66
CA ILE A 121 -9.83 -4.01 -22.05
C ILE A 121 -8.68 -4.34 -23.00
N TYR A 122 -7.53 -3.70 -22.81
CA TYR A 122 -6.32 -3.93 -23.60
C TYR A 122 -5.37 -4.85 -22.85
N GLU A 123 -4.94 -5.91 -23.51
CA GLU A 123 -4.10 -6.95 -22.89
C GLU A 123 -2.78 -6.40 -22.33
N LYS A 124 -2.19 -5.42 -23.00
CA LYS A 124 -0.88 -4.84 -22.65
C LYS A 124 -0.96 -3.67 -21.65
N VAL A 125 -2.12 -3.48 -20.99
CA VAL A 125 -2.28 -2.53 -19.89
C VAL A 125 -2.32 -3.31 -18.57
N ILE A 126 -1.33 -3.07 -17.71
CA ILE A 126 -1.17 -3.74 -16.42
C ILE A 126 -1.09 -2.72 -15.28
N THR A 127 -1.22 -3.16 -14.05
CA THR A 127 -0.98 -2.32 -12.87
C THR A 127 0.45 -2.46 -12.35
N ASN A 128 0.88 -1.53 -11.51
CA ASN A 128 2.13 -1.64 -10.76
C ASN A 128 2.21 -2.92 -9.90
N ALA A 129 1.08 -3.43 -9.43
CA ALA A 129 1.03 -4.68 -8.68
C ALA A 129 1.22 -5.92 -9.58
N ASP A 130 0.63 -5.90 -10.79
CA ASP A 130 0.86 -6.92 -11.81
C ASP A 130 2.36 -6.98 -12.18
N LEU A 131 2.98 -5.81 -12.37
CA LEU A 131 4.40 -5.71 -12.70
C LEU A 131 5.30 -6.22 -11.55
N GLU A 132 4.99 -5.91 -10.29
CA GLU A 132 5.71 -6.50 -9.12
C GLU A 132 5.62 -8.03 -9.12
N ASN A 133 4.44 -8.56 -9.40
CA ASN A 133 4.26 -10.00 -9.50
C ASN A 133 5.08 -10.59 -10.67
N TRP A 134 5.15 -9.89 -11.80
CA TRP A 134 5.97 -10.32 -12.92
C TRP A 134 7.48 -10.31 -12.57
N PHE A 135 8.00 -9.26 -11.93
CA PHE A 135 9.39 -9.24 -11.46
C PHE A 135 9.71 -10.46 -10.60
N LYS A 136 8.80 -10.84 -9.73
CA LYS A 136 8.96 -11.94 -8.80
C LYS A 136 8.85 -13.32 -9.44
N THR A 137 7.95 -13.50 -10.41
CA THR A 137 7.56 -14.81 -10.94
C THR A 137 7.96 -15.05 -12.38
N LYS A 138 8.13 -13.99 -13.15
CA LYS A 138 8.32 -13.98 -14.63
C LYS A 138 7.21 -14.71 -15.40
N LYS A 139 6.00 -14.81 -14.85
CA LYS A 139 4.90 -15.64 -15.39
C LYS A 139 3.75 -14.86 -16.02
N ASP A 140 3.81 -13.54 -16.12
CA ASP A 140 2.74 -12.75 -16.73
C ASP A 140 3.03 -12.54 -18.23
N ASN A 141 2.27 -13.20 -19.09
CA ASN A 141 2.43 -13.15 -20.56
C ASN A 141 2.10 -11.78 -21.17
N ARG A 142 1.48 -10.87 -20.41
CA ARG A 142 1.23 -9.49 -20.84
C ARG A 142 2.53 -8.68 -20.97
N VAL A 143 3.56 -9.07 -20.22
CA VAL A 143 4.93 -8.53 -20.38
C VAL A 143 5.65 -9.39 -21.40
N THR A 144 5.76 -8.87 -22.62
CA THR A 144 6.42 -9.58 -23.74
C THR A 144 7.92 -9.77 -23.51
N GLU A 145 8.55 -10.71 -24.21
CA GLU A 145 9.97 -11.04 -24.03
C GLU A 145 10.93 -9.89 -24.40
N ASN A 146 10.50 -8.94 -25.24
CA ASN A 146 11.37 -7.83 -25.68
C ASN A 146 10.55 -6.57 -25.98
N PRO A 147 9.92 -5.95 -24.97
CA PRO A 147 9.16 -4.72 -25.17
C PRO A 147 10.11 -3.58 -25.50
N LYS A 148 9.80 -2.79 -26.52
CA LYS A 148 10.65 -1.68 -26.98
C LYS A 148 10.29 -0.35 -26.31
N ARG A 149 9.01 -0.15 -25.98
CA ARG A 149 8.51 1.13 -25.46
C ARG A 149 7.51 0.87 -24.34
N ILE A 150 7.85 1.33 -23.15
CA ILE A 150 7.07 1.07 -21.94
C ILE A 150 6.70 2.38 -21.27
N GLY A 151 5.44 2.55 -20.90
CA GLY A 151 4.94 3.75 -20.22
C GLY A 151 4.45 3.47 -18.80
N PHE A 152 4.66 4.43 -17.91
CA PHE A 152 4.13 4.45 -16.55
C PHE A 152 3.18 5.64 -16.38
N VAL A 153 1.92 5.39 -16.03
CA VAL A 153 0.94 6.45 -15.73
C VAL A 153 0.84 6.64 -14.23
N HIS A 154 1.27 7.78 -13.74
CA HIS A 154 1.23 8.10 -12.31
C HIS A 154 -0.18 8.48 -11.84
N CYS A 155 -0.44 8.35 -10.53
CA CYS A 155 -1.64 8.83 -9.85
C CYS A 155 -2.96 8.23 -10.36
N VAL A 156 -2.97 6.95 -10.78
CA VAL A 156 -4.21 6.28 -11.18
C VAL A 156 -5.10 6.06 -9.95
N GLY A 157 -6.25 6.74 -9.92
CA GLY A 157 -7.17 6.70 -8.78
C GLY A 157 -6.70 7.45 -7.53
N SER A 158 -5.70 8.34 -7.66
CA SER A 158 -5.32 9.30 -6.60
C SER A 158 -5.15 10.70 -7.21
N ARG A 159 -5.35 11.76 -6.40
CA ARG A 159 -5.44 13.15 -6.86
C ARG A 159 -6.47 13.29 -8.00
N ASP A 160 -7.57 12.58 -7.85
CA ASP A 160 -8.60 12.41 -8.85
C ASP A 160 -10.00 12.63 -8.23
N GLU A 161 -10.63 13.75 -8.56
CA GLU A 161 -11.98 14.08 -8.08
C GLU A 161 -13.05 13.12 -8.59
N LYS A 162 -12.93 12.67 -9.85
CA LYS A 162 -13.87 11.72 -10.45
C LYS A 162 -13.84 10.36 -9.77
N ALA A 163 -12.65 9.98 -9.24
CA ALA A 163 -12.49 8.76 -8.45
C ALA A 163 -12.87 8.95 -6.97
N GLY A 164 -13.19 10.17 -6.52
CA GLY A 164 -13.45 10.50 -5.13
C GLY A 164 -12.18 10.61 -4.26
N ASN A 165 -11.00 10.42 -4.83
CA ASN A 165 -9.72 10.34 -4.12
C ASN A 165 -8.86 11.59 -4.39
N ARG A 166 -9.14 12.69 -3.67
CA ARG A 166 -8.39 13.95 -3.83
C ARG A 166 -6.97 13.89 -3.26
N TYR A 167 -6.69 12.96 -2.36
CA TYR A 167 -5.39 12.79 -1.71
C TYR A 167 -4.34 12.17 -2.62
N CYS A 168 -3.07 12.32 -2.24
CA CYS A 168 -1.93 11.64 -2.87
C CYS A 168 -1.66 10.31 -2.18
N SER A 169 -1.46 9.25 -2.94
CA SER A 169 -1.06 7.93 -2.40
C SER A 169 0.40 7.85 -1.95
N LYS A 170 1.11 8.98 -1.87
CA LYS A 170 2.45 9.16 -1.31
C LYS A 170 3.58 8.35 -1.98
N VAL A 171 3.36 7.07 -2.31
CA VAL A 171 4.41 6.15 -2.76
C VAL A 171 4.45 5.88 -4.27
N CYS A 172 3.41 6.25 -5.02
CA CYS A 172 3.32 5.87 -6.44
C CYS A 172 4.46 6.46 -7.29
N CYS A 173 4.95 7.67 -7.01
CA CYS A 173 6.10 8.23 -7.72
C CYS A 173 7.37 7.42 -7.47
N ALA A 174 7.68 7.11 -6.21
CA ALA A 174 8.86 6.31 -5.87
C ALA A 174 8.76 4.88 -6.42
N THR A 175 7.57 4.27 -6.39
CA THR A 175 7.33 2.95 -6.98
C THR A 175 7.51 2.97 -8.50
N ALA A 176 6.99 4.00 -9.20
CA ALA A 176 7.14 4.11 -10.65
C ALA A 176 8.61 4.28 -11.05
N VAL A 177 9.35 5.14 -10.36
CA VAL A 177 10.79 5.35 -10.64
C VAL A 177 11.58 4.06 -10.39
N LYS A 178 11.32 3.36 -9.27
CA LYS A 178 11.92 2.06 -8.98
C LYS A 178 11.63 1.05 -10.10
N GLN A 179 10.36 0.86 -10.44
CA GLN A 179 9.94 -0.11 -11.46
C GLN A 179 10.49 0.25 -12.85
N ALA A 180 10.57 1.54 -13.19
CA ALA A 180 11.19 2.00 -14.43
C ALA A 180 12.68 1.64 -14.52
N CYS A 181 13.43 1.78 -13.41
CA CYS A 181 14.82 1.35 -13.34
C CYS A 181 14.94 -0.18 -13.46
N GLU A 182 14.09 -0.94 -12.79
CA GLU A 182 14.06 -2.42 -12.87
C GLU A 182 13.73 -2.90 -14.28
N ILE A 183 12.79 -2.26 -14.98
CA ILE A 183 12.51 -2.53 -16.40
C ILE A 183 13.75 -2.27 -17.26
N LYS A 184 14.48 -1.19 -17.02
CA LYS A 184 15.73 -0.90 -17.75
C LYS A 184 16.84 -1.89 -17.44
N GLN A 185 16.85 -2.51 -16.28
CA GLN A 185 17.77 -3.62 -15.95
C GLN A 185 17.42 -4.90 -16.71
N GLU A 186 16.13 -5.23 -16.84
CA GLU A 186 15.64 -6.40 -17.57
C GLU A 186 15.70 -6.20 -19.09
N PHE A 187 15.37 -5.00 -19.57
CA PHE A 187 15.30 -4.62 -20.98
C PHE A 187 16.13 -3.36 -21.25
N PRO A 188 17.47 -3.46 -21.35
CA PRO A 188 18.35 -2.29 -21.46
C PRO A 188 18.06 -1.40 -22.68
N ASP A 189 17.61 -2.01 -23.78
CA ASP A 189 17.30 -1.30 -25.03
C ASP A 189 15.91 -0.66 -25.06
N ALA A 190 15.04 -0.92 -24.08
CA ALA A 190 13.69 -0.36 -24.04
C ALA A 190 13.71 1.13 -23.75
N GLU A 191 12.88 1.90 -24.43
CA GLU A 191 12.56 3.29 -24.08
C GLU A 191 11.49 3.28 -22.98
N VAL A 192 11.75 3.94 -21.87
CA VAL A 192 10.83 4.00 -20.73
C VAL A 192 10.37 5.42 -20.50
N PHE A 193 9.04 5.59 -20.37
CA PHE A 193 8.37 6.89 -20.19
C PHE A 193 7.57 6.90 -18.90
N CYS A 194 7.72 7.97 -18.09
CA CYS A 194 6.89 8.23 -16.92
C CYS A 194 6.02 9.47 -17.18
N PHE A 195 4.71 9.28 -17.23
CA PHE A 195 3.73 10.37 -17.36
C PHE A 195 3.28 10.79 -15.95
N TYR A 196 3.57 12.02 -15.55
CA TYR A 196 3.36 12.48 -14.19
C TYR A 196 2.79 13.91 -14.12
N MET A 197 2.05 14.22 -13.07
CA MET A 197 1.60 15.61 -12.79
C MET A 197 2.66 16.38 -12.01
N ASP A 198 3.07 15.84 -10.87
CA ASP A 198 4.18 16.31 -10.02
C ASP A 198 4.90 15.09 -9.46
N LEU A 199 6.23 15.08 -9.45
CA LEU A 199 7.02 14.08 -8.76
C LEU A 199 7.12 14.41 -7.28
N ARG A 200 6.72 13.48 -6.45
CA ARG A 200 6.79 13.58 -4.99
C ARG A 200 7.77 12.55 -4.48
N MET A 201 9.03 12.92 -4.53
CA MET A 201 10.20 12.10 -4.20
C MET A 201 10.92 12.72 -3.00
N PHE A 202 10.35 12.56 -1.80
CA PHE A 202 10.92 13.12 -0.60
C PHE A 202 11.25 12.05 0.44
N GLY A 203 12.48 12.10 0.91
CA GLY A 203 13.12 11.13 1.80
C GLY A 203 14.56 10.92 1.42
N ARG A 204 15.33 10.32 2.32
CA ARG A 204 16.74 10.06 2.07
C ARG A 204 16.93 9.04 0.96
N GLY A 205 17.73 9.38 -0.06
CA GLY A 205 18.04 8.53 -1.21
C GLY A 205 16.97 8.50 -2.32
N TYR A 206 15.86 9.21 -2.17
CA TYR A 206 14.82 9.24 -3.21
C TYR A 206 15.21 10.14 -4.37
N GLU A 207 15.84 11.28 -4.09
CA GLU A 207 16.36 12.18 -5.12
C GLU A 207 17.46 11.50 -5.94
N ASP A 208 18.38 10.80 -5.27
CA ASP A 208 19.43 10.04 -5.93
C ASP A 208 18.86 8.97 -6.86
N MET A 209 17.81 8.25 -6.41
CA MET A 209 17.11 7.26 -7.23
C MET A 209 16.47 7.90 -8.48
N TYR A 210 15.87 9.10 -8.34
CA TYR A 210 15.30 9.83 -9.48
C TYR A 210 16.37 10.31 -10.45
N LEU A 211 17.48 10.85 -9.95
CA LEU A 211 18.61 11.28 -10.78
C LEU A 211 19.23 10.10 -11.53
N SER A 212 19.40 8.97 -10.87
CA SER A 212 19.90 7.74 -11.51
C SER A 212 18.94 7.25 -12.59
N ALA A 213 17.63 7.26 -12.34
CA ALA A 213 16.64 6.92 -13.36
C ALA A 213 16.80 7.73 -14.65
N GLN A 214 17.09 9.04 -14.53
CA GLN A 214 17.32 9.92 -15.69
C GLN A 214 18.69 9.70 -16.35
N LYS A 215 19.77 9.72 -15.54
CA LYS A 215 21.15 9.76 -16.05
C LYS A 215 21.69 8.39 -16.42
N ASP A 216 21.46 7.39 -15.58
CA ASP A 216 22.06 6.05 -15.74
C ASP A 216 21.16 5.14 -16.55
N TYR A 217 19.85 5.24 -16.36
CA TYR A 217 18.85 4.40 -17.02
C TYR A 217 18.16 5.06 -18.22
N GLY A 218 18.30 6.37 -18.41
CA GLY A 218 17.69 7.08 -19.54
C GLY A 218 16.16 7.12 -19.52
N VAL A 219 15.54 7.00 -18.34
CA VAL A 219 14.08 7.10 -18.20
C VAL A 219 13.62 8.52 -18.53
N ARG A 220 12.62 8.62 -19.42
CA ARG A 220 12.07 9.91 -19.88
C ARG A 220 10.87 10.29 -19.03
N PHE A 221 10.90 11.48 -18.44
CA PHE A 221 9.84 12.03 -17.60
C PHE A 221 9.05 13.08 -18.37
N ILE A 222 7.77 12.81 -18.62
CA ILE A 222 6.85 13.68 -19.35
C ILE A 222 5.86 14.27 -18.34
N ARG A 223 5.96 15.59 -18.13
CA ARG A 223 5.06 16.27 -17.21
C ARG A 223 3.73 16.55 -17.87
N GLY A 224 2.74 15.74 -17.56
CA GLY A 224 1.39 15.87 -18.08
C GLY A 224 0.51 14.71 -17.68
N ARG A 225 -0.79 14.92 -17.77
CA ARG A 225 -1.77 13.85 -17.50
C ARG A 225 -2.08 13.11 -18.80
N VAL A 226 -2.07 11.79 -18.74
CA VAL A 226 -2.61 10.96 -19.82
C VAL A 226 -4.11 11.19 -19.91
N SER A 227 -4.59 11.55 -21.07
CA SER A 227 -6.00 11.81 -21.32
C SER A 227 -6.75 10.57 -21.82
N GLU A 228 -6.08 9.73 -22.61
CA GLU A 228 -6.68 8.60 -23.26
C GLU A 228 -5.62 7.59 -23.68
N VAL A 229 -5.97 6.31 -23.64
CA VAL A 229 -5.24 5.20 -24.21
C VAL A 229 -6.14 4.48 -25.22
N ALA A 230 -5.62 4.19 -26.39
CA ALA A 230 -6.29 3.43 -27.43
C ALA A 230 -5.37 2.30 -27.93
N GLU A 231 -5.92 1.24 -28.47
CA GLU A 231 -5.15 0.17 -29.11
C GLU A 231 -5.31 0.29 -30.63
N ASN A 232 -4.22 0.16 -31.37
CA ASN A 232 -4.24 0.13 -32.83
C ASN A 232 -4.45 -1.29 -33.39
N ILE A 233 -4.54 -1.42 -34.71
CA ILE A 233 -4.74 -2.71 -35.38
C ILE A 233 -3.58 -3.70 -35.14
N ASN A 234 -2.39 -3.21 -34.82
CA ASN A 234 -1.21 -4.01 -34.51
C ASN A 234 -1.10 -4.38 -33.04
N LYS A 235 -2.13 -4.11 -32.24
CA LYS A 235 -2.10 -4.34 -30.78
C LYS A 235 -1.09 -3.49 -30.02
N GLU A 236 -0.67 -2.35 -30.58
CA GLU A 236 0.16 -1.37 -29.89
C GLU A 236 -0.73 -0.34 -29.18
N LEU A 237 -0.30 0.10 -28.00
CA LEU A 237 -1.03 1.09 -27.20
C LEU A 237 -0.66 2.51 -27.66
N ILE A 238 -1.64 3.31 -27.94
CA ILE A 238 -1.49 4.72 -28.29
C ILE A 238 -1.89 5.56 -27.11
N VAL A 239 -0.92 6.17 -26.45
CA VAL A 239 -1.12 7.03 -25.30
C VAL A 239 -1.14 8.49 -25.73
N LYS A 240 -2.22 9.21 -25.41
CA LYS A 240 -2.35 10.65 -25.63
C LYS A 240 -2.15 11.39 -24.30
N ALA A 241 -1.30 12.40 -24.31
CA ALA A 241 -1.04 13.27 -23.16
C ALA A 241 -0.73 14.69 -23.64
N GLU A 242 -0.71 15.63 -22.72
CA GLU A 242 -0.16 16.96 -22.94
C GLU A 242 1.19 17.03 -22.23
N ASP A 243 2.22 17.44 -22.93
CA ASP A 243 3.46 17.84 -22.27
C ASP A 243 3.34 19.29 -21.81
N THR A 244 3.06 19.48 -20.52
CA THR A 244 2.81 20.80 -19.94
C THR A 244 4.06 21.69 -19.87
N LEU A 245 5.27 21.15 -20.06
CA LEU A 245 6.50 21.92 -20.12
C LEU A 245 6.68 22.55 -21.51
N SER A 246 6.33 21.82 -22.55
CA SER A 246 6.40 22.35 -23.93
C SER A 246 5.08 22.98 -24.41
N GLY A 247 3.98 22.78 -23.65
CA GLY A 247 2.63 23.24 -24.01
C GLY A 247 2.05 22.52 -25.26
N LYS A 248 2.54 21.32 -25.57
CA LYS A 248 2.16 20.58 -26.79
C LYS A 248 1.47 19.27 -26.47
N PRO A 249 0.42 18.91 -27.24
CA PRO A 249 -0.11 17.54 -27.18
C PRO A 249 0.92 16.57 -27.73
N ILE A 250 1.02 15.41 -27.08
CA ILE A 250 1.91 14.35 -27.49
C ILE A 250 1.11 13.05 -27.69
N LYS A 251 1.66 12.22 -28.59
CA LYS A 251 1.13 10.88 -28.87
C LYS A 251 2.31 9.92 -28.86
N VAL A 252 2.26 8.93 -27.96
CA VAL A 252 3.33 7.93 -27.81
C VAL A 252 2.74 6.54 -28.07
N THR A 253 3.40 5.77 -28.94
CA THR A 253 3.04 4.35 -29.14
C THR A 253 3.87 3.50 -28.19
N LEU A 254 3.24 2.57 -27.47
CA LEU A 254 3.86 1.74 -26.45
C LEU A 254 3.52 0.26 -26.65
N ASP A 255 4.41 -0.61 -26.21
CA ASP A 255 4.22 -2.06 -26.16
C ASP A 255 3.64 -2.52 -24.82
N LEU A 256 3.81 -1.72 -23.77
CA LEU A 256 3.31 -2.00 -22.42
C LEU A 256 2.99 -0.70 -21.71
N LEU A 257 1.89 -0.67 -20.99
CA LEU A 257 1.49 0.45 -20.13
C LEU A 257 1.27 -0.02 -18.71
N VAL A 258 1.94 0.61 -17.76
CA VAL A 258 1.84 0.33 -16.33
C VAL A 258 1.07 1.43 -15.63
N LEU A 259 -0.04 1.10 -15.01
CA LEU A 259 -0.88 2.02 -14.24
C LEU A 259 -0.45 2.00 -12.77
N MET A 260 -0.01 3.16 -12.27
CA MET A 260 0.38 3.33 -10.88
C MET A 260 -0.86 3.52 -10.00
N SER A 261 -1.51 2.39 -9.67
CA SER A 261 -2.72 2.36 -8.84
C SER A 261 -2.45 2.93 -7.45
N GLY A 262 -3.32 3.84 -7.03
CA GLY A 262 -3.25 4.48 -5.71
C GLY A 262 -3.68 3.57 -4.57
N MET A 263 -3.54 4.06 -3.34
CA MET A 263 -4.02 3.41 -2.13
C MET A 263 -5.43 3.88 -1.80
N GLN A 264 -6.29 2.95 -1.38
CA GLN A 264 -7.58 3.23 -0.76
C GLN A 264 -7.63 2.54 0.59
N ASN A 265 -8.51 2.98 1.49
CA ASN A 265 -8.68 2.27 2.76
C ASN A 265 -9.17 0.84 2.52
N CYS A 266 -8.74 -0.07 3.40
CA CYS A 266 -9.16 -1.46 3.36
C CYS A 266 -10.65 -1.59 3.67
N SER A 267 -11.44 -2.02 2.69
CA SER A 267 -12.90 -2.13 2.78
C SER A 267 -13.37 -3.08 3.89
N GLU A 268 -12.62 -4.14 4.15
CA GLU A 268 -12.94 -5.09 5.21
C GLU A 268 -12.64 -4.52 6.60
N GLY A 269 -11.50 -3.84 6.76
CA GLY A 269 -11.19 -3.12 8.01
C GLY A 269 -12.25 -2.09 8.37
N THR A 270 -12.79 -1.39 7.38
CA THR A 270 -13.90 -0.46 7.53
C THR A 270 -15.16 -1.14 8.07
N LYS A 271 -15.54 -2.30 7.54
CA LYS A 271 -16.72 -3.06 8.02
C LYS A 271 -16.58 -3.44 9.49
N VAL A 272 -15.39 -3.85 9.92
CA VAL A 272 -15.12 -4.19 11.32
C VAL A 272 -15.20 -2.95 12.23
N ALA A 273 -14.60 -1.84 11.80
CA ALA A 273 -14.61 -0.60 12.57
C ALA A 273 -16.02 -0.01 12.74
N HIS A 274 -16.89 -0.15 11.75
CA HIS A 274 -18.29 0.27 11.82
C HIS A 274 -19.07 -0.45 12.93
N GLN A 275 -18.76 -1.71 13.26
CA GLN A 275 -19.38 -2.42 14.37
C GLN A 275 -19.11 -1.74 15.74
N LEU A 276 -17.99 -1.03 15.83
CA LEU A 276 -17.62 -0.24 17.01
C LEU A 276 -18.11 1.20 16.95
N GLY A 277 -18.87 1.58 15.92
CA GLY A 277 -19.27 2.97 15.68
C GLY A 277 -18.08 3.88 15.38
N ILE A 278 -16.99 3.33 14.86
CA ILE A 278 -15.86 4.09 14.34
C ILE A 278 -16.19 4.44 12.89
N SER A 279 -16.33 5.72 12.62
CA SER A 279 -16.53 6.21 11.26
C SER A 279 -15.20 6.34 10.54
N ASN A 280 -15.25 6.13 9.23
CA ASN A 280 -14.18 6.60 8.38
C ASN A 280 -14.28 8.12 8.33
N ALA A 281 -13.22 8.77 8.73
CA ALA A 281 -13.18 10.21 8.70
C ALA A 281 -13.03 10.75 7.31
N GLY A 282 -13.61 11.87 7.16
CA GLY A 282 -13.37 12.73 6.02
C GLY A 282 -13.76 12.10 4.68
N ASN A 283 -13.44 12.85 3.63
CA ASN A 283 -13.74 12.49 2.24
C ASN A 283 -12.75 11.47 1.64
N ASP A 284 -11.80 10.95 2.40
CA ASP A 284 -10.74 10.07 1.89
C ASP A 284 -10.93 8.58 2.24
N GLY A 285 -11.89 8.27 3.12
CA GLY A 285 -12.26 6.92 3.51
C GLY A 285 -11.31 6.23 4.48
N PHE A 286 -10.18 6.82 4.88
CA PHE A 286 -9.27 6.26 5.88
C PHE A 286 -9.79 6.46 7.31
N PHE A 287 -9.28 5.72 8.29
CA PHE A 287 -9.71 5.86 9.68
C PHE A 287 -9.30 7.20 10.28
N GLU A 288 -10.25 7.83 10.97
CA GLU A 288 -10.00 9.05 11.74
C GLU A 288 -9.34 8.73 13.06
N THR A 289 -8.26 9.41 13.31
CA THR A 289 -7.59 9.37 14.61
C THR A 289 -8.19 10.42 15.53
N LYS A 290 -8.09 10.20 16.83
CA LYS A 290 -8.63 11.10 17.86
C LYS A 290 -8.08 12.52 17.73
N ASP A 291 -6.82 12.62 17.31
CA ASP A 291 -6.11 13.87 17.08
C ASP A 291 -5.00 13.63 16.04
N THR A 292 -4.83 14.57 15.11
CA THR A 292 -3.90 14.41 14.02
C THR A 292 -2.45 14.76 14.37
N ILE A 293 -2.19 15.30 15.56
CA ILE A 293 -0.88 15.76 16.00
C ILE A 293 -0.36 14.89 17.16
N TYR A 294 -1.09 14.82 18.25
CA TYR A 294 -0.61 14.17 19.48
C TYR A 294 -1.16 12.77 19.72
N SER A 295 -2.28 12.40 19.13
CA SER A 295 -2.97 11.12 19.36
C SER A 295 -3.25 10.36 18.08
N GLN A 296 -2.28 10.33 17.16
CA GLN A 296 -2.41 9.72 15.84
C GLN A 296 -2.68 8.20 15.88
N GLN A 297 -2.31 7.54 16.97
CA GLN A 297 -2.53 6.11 17.15
C GLN A 297 -3.86 5.78 17.83
N HIS A 298 -4.54 6.77 18.40
CA HIS A 298 -5.81 6.55 19.11
C HIS A 298 -7.01 6.72 18.18
N SER A 299 -7.98 5.83 18.31
CA SER A 299 -9.31 6.07 17.74
C SER A 299 -10.13 6.98 18.65
N THR A 300 -11.31 7.38 18.20
CA THR A 300 -12.30 8.06 19.03
C THR A 300 -12.91 7.14 20.12
N ARG A 301 -12.64 5.83 20.05
CA ARG A 301 -13.07 4.81 21.02
C ARG A 301 -11.92 4.42 21.92
N GLU A 302 -12.15 4.48 23.24
CA GLU A 302 -11.16 4.07 24.23
C GLU A 302 -10.77 2.59 24.08
N GLY A 303 -9.48 2.27 24.17
CA GLY A 303 -8.95 0.90 23.99
C GLY A 303 -8.83 0.44 22.53
N ILE A 304 -9.18 1.28 21.56
CA ILE A 304 -9.00 1.02 20.13
C ILE A 304 -7.89 1.91 19.58
N PHE A 305 -6.97 1.29 18.83
CA PHE A 305 -5.80 1.95 18.28
C PHE A 305 -5.64 1.66 16.80
N PHE A 306 -4.85 2.51 16.11
CA PHE A 306 -4.54 2.41 14.70
C PHE A 306 -3.03 2.49 14.46
N ALA A 307 -2.55 1.76 13.44
CA ALA A 307 -1.19 1.94 12.92
C ALA A 307 -1.09 1.53 11.45
N GLY A 308 -0.21 2.21 10.73
CA GLY A 308 0.07 1.93 9.33
C GLY A 308 -0.94 2.55 8.37
N ALA A 309 -1.02 1.99 7.17
CA ALA A 309 -1.74 2.61 6.05
C ALA A 309 -3.28 2.56 6.16
N CYS A 310 -3.85 2.11 7.27
CA CYS A 310 -5.29 2.18 7.51
C CYS A 310 -5.77 3.60 7.88
N THR A 311 -4.87 4.50 8.28
CA THR A 311 -5.19 5.90 8.63
C THR A 311 -4.84 6.90 7.54
N SER A 312 -3.91 6.57 6.64
CA SER A 312 -3.55 7.35 5.44
C SER A 312 -2.52 6.61 4.60
N PRO A 313 -2.28 7.01 3.35
CA PRO A 313 -1.17 6.48 2.56
C PRO A 313 0.19 6.68 3.24
N LYS A 314 0.99 5.60 3.36
CA LYS A 314 2.26 5.57 4.09
C LYS A 314 3.31 4.73 3.39
N THR A 315 4.58 5.08 3.62
CA THR A 315 5.72 4.23 3.28
C THR A 315 5.85 3.07 4.28
N LEU A 316 6.67 2.08 3.96
CA LEU A 316 7.00 1.00 4.90
C LEU A 316 7.66 1.55 6.20
N PRO A 317 8.69 2.42 6.14
CA PRO A 317 9.26 3.03 7.35
C PRO A 317 8.26 3.80 8.21
N ASP A 318 7.35 4.58 7.59
CA ASP A 318 6.29 5.28 8.33
C ASP A 318 5.41 4.29 9.08
N SER A 319 4.97 3.21 8.39
CA SER A 319 4.10 2.18 8.97
C SER A 319 4.75 1.46 10.17
N LEU A 320 6.07 1.20 10.09
CA LEU A 320 6.82 0.59 11.19
C LEU A 320 6.96 1.55 12.38
N SER A 321 7.22 2.82 12.11
CA SER A 321 7.34 3.84 13.16
C SER A 321 6.03 4.04 13.92
N GLU A 322 4.91 4.10 13.20
CA GLU A 322 3.59 4.17 13.82
C GLU A 322 3.23 2.91 14.62
N ALA A 323 3.59 1.73 14.12
CA ALA A 323 3.37 0.48 14.83
C ALA A 323 4.08 0.44 16.18
N ARG A 324 5.32 0.96 16.23
CA ARG A 324 6.09 1.11 17.48
C ARG A 324 5.43 2.12 18.42
N ALA A 325 5.01 3.26 17.89
CA ALA A 325 4.29 4.26 18.67
C ALA A 325 2.97 3.68 19.23
N ALA A 326 2.18 2.99 18.41
CA ALA A 326 0.94 2.36 18.86
C ALA A 326 1.17 1.32 19.96
N ALA A 327 2.25 0.55 19.90
CA ALA A 327 2.60 -0.40 20.96
C ALA A 327 2.87 0.28 22.31
N ILE A 328 3.54 1.43 22.28
CA ILE A 328 3.80 2.24 23.50
C ILE A 328 2.51 2.88 23.99
N GLU A 329 1.67 3.44 23.10
CA GLU A 329 0.37 4.02 23.50
C GLU A 329 -0.57 2.97 24.10
N ILE A 330 -0.61 1.75 23.57
CA ILE A 330 -1.34 0.64 24.17
C ILE A 330 -0.77 0.28 25.54
N HIS A 331 0.56 0.26 25.68
CA HIS A 331 1.19 0.02 26.97
C HIS A 331 0.78 1.06 28.01
N ASN A 332 0.88 2.34 27.66
CA ASN A 332 0.48 3.45 28.53
C ASN A 332 -0.99 3.36 28.93
N TYR A 333 -1.87 3.09 27.99
CA TYR A 333 -3.30 2.90 28.22
C TYR A 333 -3.57 1.79 29.25
N ILE A 334 -2.97 0.61 29.06
CA ILE A 334 -3.17 -0.53 29.95
C ILE A 334 -2.59 -0.28 31.34
N LYS A 335 -1.50 0.45 31.45
CA LYS A 335 -0.88 0.82 32.73
C LYS A 335 -1.53 2.01 33.41
N GLY A 336 -2.44 2.72 32.76
CA GLY A 336 -3.06 3.94 33.27
C GLY A 336 -2.07 5.11 33.37
N ILE A 337 -1.04 5.13 32.56
CA ILE A 337 -0.08 6.22 32.43
C ILE A 337 -0.66 7.25 31.47
N ARG A 338 -0.78 8.51 31.91
CA ARG A 338 -1.29 9.64 31.11
C ARG A 338 -0.14 10.49 30.59
#